data_bb23fe6689d1428110de5ecd6289bca1
#
_entry.id   bb23fe6689d1428110de5ecd6289bca1
#
_cell.length_a   1.000
_cell.length_b   1.000
_cell.length_c   1.000
_cell.angle_alpha   90.00
_cell.angle_beta   90.00
_cell.angle_gamma   90.00
#
_symmetry.space_group_name_H-M   'P 1'
#
loop_
_entity.id
_entity.type
_entity.pdbx_description
1 polymer ?
#
loop_
_entity_poly.entity_id
_entity_poly.type
_entity_poly.pdbx_seq_one_letter_code
_entity_poly.pdbx_strand_id
1 'polypeptide(L)' 'MHSLSSLTASILSSVGECFWVDDEKLIDAITAISGSGPAYFFLLMQSITQAATALGLDEKTANSLSIQTSLGASLMA' A
#
# COMPACT_ATOMS: atom_id res chain seq x y z
N MET A 1 12.05 -18.83 15.66
CA MET A 1 11.27 -18.72 14.41
C MET A 1 9.82 -18.30 14.66
N HIS A 2 9.17 -18.86 15.69
CA HIS A 2 7.78 -18.50 15.99
C HIS A 2 7.61 -16.99 16.29
N SER A 3 8.59 -16.40 16.99
CA SER A 3 8.53 -14.97 17.30
C SER A 3 8.63 -14.09 16.05
N LEU A 4 9.46 -14.49 15.05
CA LEU A 4 9.58 -13.77 13.79
C LEU A 4 8.32 -13.91 12.95
N SER A 5 7.77 -15.12 12.84
CA SER A 5 6.52 -15.35 12.12
C SER A 5 5.37 -14.59 12.77
N SER A 6 5.32 -14.60 14.09
CA SER A 6 4.30 -13.88 14.85
C SER A 6 4.42 -12.37 14.65
N LEU A 7 5.64 -11.83 14.65
CA LEU A 7 5.88 -10.42 14.40
C LEU A 7 5.49 -10.03 12.99
N THR A 8 5.86 -10.86 12.00
CA THR A 8 5.50 -10.64 10.60
C THR A 8 3.99 -10.65 10.41
N ALA A 9 3.30 -11.62 11.00
CA ALA A 9 1.84 -11.68 10.96
C ALA A 9 1.20 -10.44 11.58
N SER A 10 1.74 -9.97 12.71
CA SER A 10 1.25 -8.75 13.36
C SER A 10 1.40 -7.52 12.48
N ILE A 11 2.53 -7.38 11.80
CA ILE A 11 2.78 -6.27 10.89
C ILE A 11 1.82 -6.33 9.69
N LEU A 12 1.67 -7.50 9.09
CA LEU A 12 0.81 -7.66 7.92
C LEU A 12 -0.67 -7.54 8.27
N SER A 13 -1.06 -7.94 9.47
CA SER A 13 -2.44 -7.77 9.95
C SER A 13 -2.86 -6.31 9.98
N SER A 14 -1.93 -5.39 10.22
CA SER A 14 -2.24 -3.97 10.25
C SER A 14 -2.65 -3.42 8.89
N VAL A 15 -2.38 -4.13 7.79
CA VAL A 15 -2.81 -3.75 6.44
C VAL A 15 -3.97 -4.61 5.92
N GLY A 16 -4.60 -5.40 6.81
CA GLY A 16 -5.84 -6.10 6.50
C GLY A 16 -5.73 -7.59 6.25
N GLU A 17 -4.53 -8.13 6.07
CA GLU A 17 -4.34 -9.55 5.87
C GLU A 17 -3.17 -10.07 6.68
N CYS A 18 -3.22 -11.38 6.97
CA CYS A 18 -2.20 -12.05 7.77
C CYS A 18 -1.59 -13.19 6.96
N PHE A 19 -0.26 -13.19 6.87
CA PHE A 19 0.49 -14.23 6.17
C PHE A 19 1.47 -14.90 7.13
N TRP A 20 1.59 -16.21 7.03
CA TRP A 20 2.53 -16.99 7.84
C TRP A 20 3.68 -17.47 6.97
N VAL A 21 4.90 -17.09 7.33
CA VAL A 21 6.12 -17.49 6.62
C VAL A 21 7.17 -17.94 7.63
N ASP A 22 7.90 -18.98 7.27
CA ASP A 22 8.92 -19.58 8.12
C ASP A 22 10.34 -19.30 7.61
N ASP A 23 10.49 -18.90 6.35
CA ASP A 23 11.78 -18.64 5.73
C ASP A 23 12.14 -17.17 5.93
N GLU A 24 13.33 -16.90 6.48
CA GLU A 24 13.81 -15.55 6.72
C GLU A 24 13.92 -14.73 5.44
N LYS A 25 14.28 -15.34 4.31
CA LYS A 25 14.36 -14.63 3.04
C LYS A 25 12.99 -14.17 2.57
N LEU A 26 11.96 -14.98 2.81
CA LEU A 26 10.59 -14.60 2.49
C LEU A 26 10.08 -13.51 3.42
N ILE A 27 10.47 -13.56 4.70
CA ILE A 27 10.13 -12.52 5.68
C ILE A 27 10.77 -11.19 5.26
N ASP A 28 12.03 -11.20 4.84
CA ASP A 28 12.72 -10.00 4.38
C ASP A 28 12.05 -9.42 3.14
N ALA A 29 11.67 -10.26 2.18
CA ALA A 29 10.99 -9.84 0.97
C ALA A 29 9.63 -9.20 1.29
N ILE A 30 8.86 -9.83 2.16
CA ILE A 30 7.55 -9.32 2.58
C ILE A 30 7.70 -7.99 3.31
N THR A 31 8.69 -7.89 4.20
CA THR A 31 8.96 -6.67 4.95
C THR A 31 9.36 -5.54 4.01
N ALA A 32 10.19 -5.81 3.01
CA ALA A 32 10.58 -4.81 2.01
C ALA A 32 9.36 -4.31 1.23
N ILE A 33 8.49 -5.21 0.80
CA ILE A 33 7.29 -4.83 0.06
C ILE A 33 6.31 -4.07 0.95
N SER A 34 6.04 -4.55 2.16
CA SER A 34 5.09 -3.90 3.06
C SER A 34 5.62 -2.58 3.63
N GLY A 35 6.95 -2.44 3.73
CA GLY A 35 7.57 -1.21 4.21
C GLY A 35 7.76 -0.16 3.12
N SER A 36 8.22 -0.56 1.93
CA SER A 36 8.54 0.35 0.82
C SER A 36 7.37 0.51 -0.15
N GLY A 37 6.54 -0.52 -0.32
CA GLY A 37 5.43 -0.53 -1.25
C GLY A 37 4.46 0.64 -1.06
N PRO A 38 4.03 0.96 0.16
CA PRO A 38 3.13 2.09 0.38
C PRO A 38 3.68 3.42 -0.15
N ALA A 39 4.99 3.62 -0.09
CA ALA A 39 5.61 4.84 -0.61
C ALA A 39 5.40 4.99 -2.12
N TYR A 40 5.48 3.89 -2.87
CA TYR A 40 5.23 3.90 -4.31
C TYR A 40 3.77 4.21 -4.62
N PHE A 41 2.84 3.68 -3.83
CA PHE A 41 1.42 3.99 -3.99
C PHE A 41 1.12 5.45 -3.67
N PHE A 42 1.73 6.01 -2.63
CA PHE A 42 1.57 7.42 -2.31
C PHE A 42 2.11 8.31 -3.42
N LEU A 43 3.25 7.96 -3.99
CA LEU A 43 3.83 8.69 -5.13
C LEU A 43 2.91 8.65 -6.33
N LEU A 44 2.34 7.47 -6.63
CA LEU A 44 1.40 7.32 -7.73
C LEU A 44 0.13 8.15 -7.50
N MET A 45 -0.44 8.09 -6.29
CA MET A 45 -1.62 8.89 -5.94
C MET A 45 -1.34 10.38 -6.06
N GLN A 46 -0.15 10.83 -5.64
CA GLN A 46 0.24 12.22 -5.79
C GLN A 46 0.31 12.63 -7.26
N SER A 47 0.84 11.76 -8.11
CA SER A 47 0.92 12.00 -9.55
C SER A 47 -0.47 12.09 -10.17
N ILE A 48 -1.39 11.22 -9.77
CA ILE A 48 -2.78 11.24 -10.22
C ILE A 48 -3.46 12.53 -9.80
N THR A 49 -3.25 12.95 -8.56
CA THR A 49 -3.80 14.20 -8.02
C THR A 49 -3.29 15.40 -8.83
N GLN A 50 -2.00 15.45 -9.14
CA GLN A 50 -1.41 16.52 -9.93
C GLN A 50 -1.98 16.56 -11.34
N ALA A 51 -2.14 15.39 -11.98
CA ALA A 51 -2.73 15.29 -13.31
C ALA A 51 -4.18 15.76 -13.31
N ALA A 52 -4.95 15.35 -12.33
CA ALA A 52 -6.36 15.75 -12.20
C ALA A 52 -6.49 17.26 -11.98
N THR A 53 -5.61 17.84 -11.18
CA THR A 53 -5.57 19.28 -10.93
C THR A 53 -5.23 20.03 -12.22
N ALA A 54 -4.29 19.51 -13.00
CA ALA A 54 -3.94 20.10 -14.29
C ALA A 54 -5.11 20.05 -15.29
N LEU A 55 -6.01 19.08 -15.14
CA LEU A 55 -7.20 18.96 -15.98
C LEU A 55 -8.37 19.84 -15.51
N GLY A 56 -8.19 20.55 -14.41
CA GLY A 56 -9.18 21.54 -13.96
C GLY A 56 -9.92 21.19 -12.69
N LEU A 57 -9.63 20.05 -12.07
CA LEU A 57 -10.24 19.70 -10.78
C LEU A 57 -9.57 20.50 -9.65
N ASP A 58 -10.34 20.84 -8.64
CA ASP A 58 -9.73 21.43 -7.45
C ASP A 58 -8.92 20.37 -6.69
N GLU A 59 -7.93 20.82 -5.92
CA GLU A 59 -6.98 19.93 -5.27
C GLU A 59 -7.65 18.94 -4.32
N LYS A 60 -8.66 19.39 -3.58
CA LYS A 60 -9.37 18.54 -2.62
C LYS A 60 -10.11 17.40 -3.35
N THR A 61 -10.84 17.71 -4.42
CA THR A 61 -11.55 16.74 -5.23
C THR A 61 -10.57 15.80 -5.91
N ALA A 62 -9.48 16.31 -6.48
CA ALA A 62 -8.46 15.51 -7.14
C ALA A 62 -7.84 14.52 -6.17
N ASN A 63 -7.53 14.95 -4.95
CA ASN A 63 -6.96 14.08 -3.93
C ASN A 63 -7.93 12.98 -3.51
N SER A 64 -9.20 13.31 -3.30
CA SER A 64 -10.23 12.33 -2.94
C SER A 64 -10.44 11.29 -4.04
N LEU A 65 -10.48 11.73 -5.29
CA LEU A 65 -10.62 10.84 -6.43
C LEU A 65 -9.41 9.91 -6.58
N SER A 66 -8.21 10.43 -6.35
CA SER A 66 -6.99 9.64 -6.39
C SER A 66 -7.02 8.51 -5.37
N ILE A 67 -7.43 8.81 -4.15
CA ILE A 67 -7.55 7.82 -3.07
C ILE A 67 -8.60 6.78 -3.43
N GLN A 68 -9.78 7.18 -3.85
CA GLN A 68 -10.87 6.27 -4.21
C GLN A 68 -10.53 5.40 -5.41
N THR A 69 -9.87 5.96 -6.40
CA THR A 69 -9.42 5.22 -7.58
C THR A 69 -8.41 4.15 -7.20
N SER A 70 -7.47 4.50 -6.34
CA SER A 70 -6.45 3.56 -5.85
C SER A 70 -7.09 2.42 -5.06
N LEU A 71 -8.03 2.74 -4.19
CA LEU A 71 -8.75 1.75 -3.40
C LEU A 71 -9.57 0.83 -4.31
N GLY A 72 -10.32 1.39 -5.25
CA GLY A 72 -11.13 0.63 -6.18
C GLY A 72 -10.30 -0.31 -7.04
N ALA A 73 -9.18 0.17 -7.56
CA ALA A 73 -8.26 -0.65 -8.35
C ALA A 73 -7.70 -1.81 -7.52
N SER A 74 -7.34 -1.56 -6.26
CA SER A 74 -6.83 -2.59 -5.36
C SER A 74 -7.88 -3.66 -5.08
N LEU A 75 -9.15 -3.27 -4.93
CA LEU A 75 -10.24 -4.21 -4.69
C LEU A 75 -10.58 -5.04 -5.93
N MET A 76 -10.34 -4.51 -7.12
CA MET A 76 -10.60 -5.21 -8.38
C MET A 76 -9.45 -6.14 -8.77
N ALA A 77 -8.27 -5.92 -8.23
CA ALA A 77 -7.13 -6.78 -8.48
C ALA A 77 -7.27 -8.11 -7.74
#